data_fbf86b732883656c045b5e890f726d57
#
_entry.id   fbf86b732883656c045b5e890f726d57
#
_cell.length_a   1.000
_cell.length_b   1.000
_cell.length_c   1.000
_cell.angle_alpha   90.00
_cell.angle_beta   90.00
_cell.angle_gamma   90.00
#
_symmetry.space_group_name_H-M   'P 1'
#
loop_
_entity.id
_entity.type
_entity.pdbx_description
1 polymer ?
#
loop_
_entity_poly.entity_id
_entity_poly.type
_entity_poly.pdbx_seq_one_letter_code
_entity_poly.pdbx_strand_id
1 'polypeptide(L)' 'MMKEDMYEYSMELLAAMAAENIARQQKISKIKAFDRFMRSLTAKMLFDPNLTFWMNGPDYIADEYRREHGIIS' A
#
# COMPACT_ATOMS: atom_id res chain seq x y z
N MET A 1 -5.09 -23.78 6.05
CA MET A 1 -5.69 -22.80 5.77
C MET A 1 -5.11 -21.61 6.06
N MET A 2 -4.58 -21.53 6.94
CA MET A 2 -4.22 -20.41 7.40
C MET A 2 -3.19 -19.71 6.71
N LYS A 3 -2.09 -20.31 6.32
CA LYS A 3 -1.00 -19.59 5.77
C LYS A 3 -1.31 -18.90 4.49
N GLU A 4 -1.97 -19.56 3.59
CA GLU A 4 -2.28 -18.96 2.34
C GLU A 4 -3.26 -17.84 2.48
N ASP A 5 -4.25 -18.06 3.33
CA ASP A 5 -5.23 -17.03 3.55
C ASP A 5 -4.60 -15.80 4.16
N MET A 6 -3.68 -16.00 5.09
CA MET A 6 -3.02 -14.89 5.70
C MET A 6 -2.17 -14.14 4.72
N TYR A 7 -1.59 -14.85 3.80
CA TYR A 7 -0.75 -14.25 2.80
C TYR A 7 -1.51 -13.27 1.94
N GLU A 8 -2.61 -13.73 1.32
CA GLU A 8 -3.41 -12.88 0.49
C GLU A 8 -4.02 -11.75 1.29
N TYR A 9 -4.49 -12.12 2.47
CA TYR A 9 -5.06 -11.13 3.35
C TYR A 9 -4.04 -10.04 3.65
N SER A 10 -2.78 -10.42 3.83
CA SER A 10 -1.75 -9.44 4.16
C SER A 10 -1.52 -8.45 3.04
N MET A 11 -1.50 -8.90 1.81
CA MET A 11 -1.29 -7.99 0.70
C MET A 11 -2.43 -6.99 0.58
N GLU A 12 -3.66 -7.48 0.62
CA GLU A 12 -4.79 -6.60 0.51
C GLU A 12 -4.94 -5.71 1.72
N LEU A 13 -4.67 -6.26 2.88
CA LEU A 13 -4.74 -5.47 4.09
C LEU A 13 -3.67 -4.40 4.08
N LEU A 14 -2.47 -4.73 3.64
CA LEU A 14 -1.41 -3.75 3.57
C LEU A 14 -1.77 -2.63 2.61
N ALA A 15 -2.40 -2.97 1.49
CA ALA A 15 -2.84 -1.94 0.55
C ALA A 15 -3.86 -1.02 1.21
N ALA A 16 -4.81 -1.60 1.92
CA ALA A 16 -5.84 -0.80 2.58
C ALA A 16 -5.24 0.09 3.67
N MET A 17 -4.32 -0.47 4.44
CA MET A 17 -3.71 0.30 5.52
C MET A 17 -2.79 1.38 4.99
N ALA A 18 -2.08 1.10 3.91
CA ALA A 18 -1.24 2.13 3.29
C ALA A 18 -2.12 3.24 2.73
N ALA A 19 -3.23 2.89 2.11
CA ALA A 19 -4.14 3.89 1.58
C ALA A 19 -4.74 4.73 2.70
N GLU A 20 -5.02 4.12 3.83
CA GLU A 20 -5.55 4.86 4.95
C GLU A 20 -4.53 5.86 5.48
N ASN A 21 -3.28 5.44 5.53
CA ASN A 21 -2.20 6.32 5.95
C ASN A 21 -2.11 7.51 4.99
N ILE A 22 -2.17 7.24 3.71
CA ILE A 22 -2.11 8.29 2.70
C ILE A 22 -3.29 9.23 2.82
N ALA A 23 -4.48 8.67 3.04
CA ALA A 23 -5.69 9.48 3.16
C ALA A 23 -5.57 10.46 4.32
N ARG A 24 -5.08 9.99 5.46
CA ARG A 24 -4.95 10.85 6.61
C ARG A 24 -3.94 11.96 6.36
N GLN A 25 -2.83 11.61 5.73
CA GLN A 25 -1.80 12.60 5.52
C GLN A 25 -2.19 13.62 4.47
N GLN A 26 -2.84 13.19 3.41
CA GLN A 26 -3.25 14.11 2.35
C GLN A 26 -4.62 14.70 2.56
N LYS A 27 -5.31 14.27 3.62
CA LYS A 27 -6.64 14.80 3.96
C LYS A 27 -7.64 14.58 2.84
N ILE A 28 -7.63 13.37 2.30
CA ILE A 28 -8.59 12.96 1.28
C ILE A 28 -9.32 11.73 1.79
N SER A 29 -10.38 11.35 1.11
CA SER A 29 -11.16 10.19 1.54
C SER A 29 -10.36 8.91 1.35
N LYS A 30 -10.72 7.88 2.11
CA LYS A 30 -10.06 6.60 1.99
C LYS A 30 -10.25 6.01 0.62
N ILE A 31 -11.44 6.17 0.06
CA ILE A 31 -11.73 5.62 -1.25
C ILE A 31 -10.86 6.27 -2.31
N LYS A 32 -10.72 7.59 -2.22
CA LYS A 32 -9.89 8.29 -3.17
C LYS A 32 -8.43 7.91 -3.02
N ALA A 33 -7.96 7.79 -1.79
CA ALA A 33 -6.59 7.40 -1.55
C ALA A 33 -6.32 5.98 -2.05
N PHE A 34 -7.27 5.08 -1.82
CA PHE A 34 -7.12 3.70 -2.25
C PHE A 34 -7.07 3.62 -3.78
N ASP A 35 -7.93 4.38 -4.44
CA ASP A 35 -7.93 4.41 -5.90
C ASP A 35 -6.59 4.90 -6.44
N ARG A 36 -6.08 5.97 -5.86
CA ARG A 36 -4.80 6.52 -6.29
C ARG A 36 -3.68 5.54 -6.02
N PHE A 37 -3.71 4.91 -4.84
CA PHE A 37 -2.68 3.95 -4.49
C PHE A 37 -2.66 2.78 -5.46
N MET A 38 -3.83 2.27 -5.79
CA MET A 38 -3.90 1.09 -6.65
C MET A 38 -3.43 1.35 -8.07
N ARG A 39 -3.36 2.61 -8.45
CA ARG A 39 -2.85 2.96 -9.78
C ARG A 39 -1.36 3.21 -9.81
N SER A 40 -0.72 3.16 -8.65
CA SER A 40 0.69 3.52 -8.55
C SER A 40 1.60 2.36 -8.83
N LEU A 41 2.87 2.67 -9.08
CA LEU A 41 3.90 1.64 -9.22
C LEU A 41 4.11 0.94 -7.89
N THR A 42 3.95 1.66 -6.80
CA THR A 42 4.11 1.07 -5.48
C THR A 42 3.12 -0.07 -5.29
N ALA A 43 1.88 0.10 -5.76
CA ALA A 43 0.90 -0.97 -5.66
C ALA A 43 1.31 -2.16 -6.51
N LYS A 44 1.86 -1.91 -7.69
CA LYS A 44 2.31 -3.00 -8.53
C LYS A 44 3.41 -3.80 -7.85
N MET A 45 4.31 -3.11 -7.16
CA MET A 45 5.35 -3.79 -6.43
C MET A 45 4.80 -4.58 -5.26
N LEU A 46 3.80 -4.01 -4.59
CA LEU A 46 3.21 -4.69 -3.45
C LEU A 46 2.59 -6.03 -3.85
N PHE A 47 1.92 -6.05 -4.99
CA PHE A 47 1.22 -7.27 -5.41
C PHE A 47 2.07 -8.19 -6.27
N ASP A 48 3.35 -7.87 -6.44
CA ASP A 48 4.26 -8.74 -7.19
C ASP A 48 4.94 -9.69 -6.21
N PRO A 49 4.62 -10.97 -6.25
CA PRO A 49 5.17 -11.91 -5.28
C PRO A 49 6.69 -12.07 -5.39
N ASN A 50 7.26 -11.72 -6.53
CA ASN A 50 8.70 -11.87 -6.70
C ASN A 50 9.50 -10.79 -6.00
N LEU A 51 8.87 -9.68 -5.66
CA LEU A 51 9.59 -8.58 -5.07
C LEU A 51 9.58 -8.57 -3.55
N THR A 52 8.78 -9.42 -2.94
CA THR A 52 8.63 -9.50 -1.49
C THR A 52 8.37 -8.14 -0.84
N PHE A 53 7.94 -7.17 -1.61
CA PHE A 53 7.65 -5.85 -1.10
C PHE A 53 6.54 -5.91 -0.05
N TRP A 54 5.66 -6.90 -0.19
CA TRP A 54 4.56 -7.10 0.72
C TRP A 54 5.03 -7.47 2.13
N MET A 55 6.29 -7.76 2.32
CA MET A 55 6.81 -8.09 3.64
C MET A 55 7.07 -6.85 4.49
N ASN A 56 7.02 -5.68 3.87
CA ASN A 56 7.21 -4.45 4.62
C ASN A 56 5.89 -3.99 5.20
N GLY A 57 5.95 -3.18 6.24
CA GLY A 57 4.74 -2.70 6.88
C GLY A 57 4.03 -1.63 6.06
N PRO A 58 2.79 -1.30 6.45
CA PRO A 58 2.02 -0.33 5.69
C PRO A 58 2.62 1.07 5.70
N ASP A 59 3.31 1.44 6.76
CA ASP A 59 3.93 2.76 6.80
C ASP A 59 5.06 2.86 5.78
N TYR A 60 5.82 1.79 5.64
CA TYR A 60 6.89 1.77 4.65
C TYR A 60 6.31 1.86 3.25
N ILE A 61 5.23 1.12 3.02
CA ILE A 61 4.58 1.11 1.71
C ILE A 61 4.03 2.50 1.38
N ALA A 62 3.42 3.16 2.36
CA ALA A 62 2.91 4.50 2.17
C ALA A 62 4.04 5.47 1.88
N ASP A 63 5.19 5.30 2.54
CA ASP A 63 6.33 6.15 2.28
C ASP A 63 6.85 5.99 0.86
N GLU A 64 6.87 4.75 0.37
CA GLU A 64 7.32 4.51 -0.99
C GLU A 64 6.36 5.16 -1.99
N TYR A 65 5.08 5.11 -1.70
CA TYR A 65 4.10 5.78 -2.54
C TYR A 65 4.38 7.28 -2.59
N ARG A 66 4.66 7.89 -1.44
CA ARG A 66 4.93 9.31 -1.39
C ARG A 66 6.21 9.65 -2.14
N ARG A 67 7.21 8.79 -2.04
CA ARG A 67 8.45 9.00 -2.75
C ARG A 67 8.22 8.93 -4.25
N GLU A 68 7.42 7.96 -4.66
CA GLU A 68 7.12 7.78 -6.07
C GLU A 68 6.49 9.03 -6.66
N HIS A 69 5.67 9.71 -5.88
CA HIS A 69 4.96 10.88 -6.35
C HIS A 69 5.63 12.19 -5.99
N GLY A 70 6.84 12.13 -5.49
CA GLY A 70 7.58 13.35 -5.17
C GLY A 70 7.10 14.05 -3.92
N ILE A 71 6.30 13.38 -3.12
CA ILE A 71 5.80 13.95 -1.88
C ILE A 71 6.77 13.59 -0.78
N ILE A 72 7.45 14.58 -0.25
CA ILE A 72 8.46 14.32 0.76
C ILE A 72 7.93 14.69 2.11
N SER A 73 8.02 13.79 3.03
CA SER A 73 7.53 14.04 4.37
C SER A 73 8.57 14.74 5.22
#